data_6e237daedd2d7501660c0221fda8ef59
#
_entry.id   6e237daedd2d7501660c0221fda8ef59
#
_cell.length_a   1.000
_cell.length_b   1.000
_cell.length_c   1.000
_cell.angle_alpha   90.00
_cell.angle_beta   90.00
_cell.angle_gamma   90.00
#
_symmetry.space_group_name_H-M   'P 1'
#
loop_
_entity.id
_entity.type
_entity.pdbx_description
1 polymer ?
#
loop_
_entity_poly.entity_id
_entity_poly.type
_entity_poly.pdbx_seq_one_letter_code
_entity_poly.pdbx_strand_id
1 'polypeptide(L)'
;MLGRLTDDELADFTEFAHARQRHLMRTAYLLCGNSQSAQDLTQTALLDLCRAWRRVQRVDDVDAYAHRVLINAYRTAARKTDRERKALWRKAWESGWPEDRAAPDRAIGVRLSLLAALDRLPPRARAVVVLRYWEDLSVEATAAALGCSAGTVKSQSSRALARLRVLLGDGFAATDSEHWEISYGN
;
A
#
# COMPACT_ATOMS: atom_id res chain seq x y z
N MET A 1 -22.29 18.72 7.91
CA MET A 1 -23.24 17.65 8.26
C MET A 1 -23.07 16.54 7.22
N LEU A 2 -22.48 15.39 7.61
CA LEU A 2 -22.45 14.20 6.75
C LEU A 2 -23.85 13.59 6.80
N GLY A 3 -24.62 13.72 5.69
CA GLY A 3 -25.93 13.12 5.58
C GLY A 3 -25.85 11.61 5.75
N ARG A 4 -26.67 11.05 6.63
CA ARG A 4 -26.81 9.60 6.82
C ARG A 4 -27.19 8.98 5.48
N LEU A 5 -26.53 7.89 5.09
CA LEU A 5 -26.90 7.12 3.91
C LEU A 5 -28.35 6.64 4.07
N THR A 6 -29.06 6.54 2.97
CA THR A 6 -30.36 5.84 2.94
C THR A 6 -30.14 4.34 3.11
N ASP A 7 -31.20 3.58 3.38
CA ASP A 7 -31.09 2.12 3.56
C ASP A 7 -30.60 1.45 2.26
N ASP A 8 -31.03 1.92 1.10
CA ASP A 8 -30.56 1.43 -0.21
C ASP A 8 -29.08 1.76 -0.44
N GLU A 9 -28.65 3.02 -0.17
CA GLU A 9 -27.25 3.40 -0.29
C GLU A 9 -26.34 2.63 0.67
N LEU A 10 -26.85 2.27 1.85
CA LEU A 10 -26.14 1.44 2.82
C LEU A 10 -26.04 -0.01 2.36
N ALA A 11 -27.09 -0.56 1.75
CA ALA A 11 -27.08 -1.88 1.17
C ALA A 11 -26.05 -1.99 0.04
N ASP A 12 -26.05 -1.04 -0.90
CA ASP A 12 -25.09 -0.96 -2.01
C ASP A 12 -23.63 -0.86 -1.50
N PHE A 13 -23.40 0.00 -0.49
CA PHE A 13 -22.08 0.10 0.12
C PHE A 13 -21.65 -1.21 0.79
N THR A 14 -22.58 -1.89 1.47
CA THR A 14 -22.31 -3.13 2.18
C THR A 14 -21.91 -4.23 1.19
N GLU A 15 -22.64 -4.35 0.07
CA GLU A 15 -22.30 -5.28 -1.01
C GLU A 15 -20.90 -5.01 -1.58
N PHE A 16 -20.60 -3.76 -1.91
CA PHE A 16 -19.27 -3.34 -2.36
C PHE A 16 -18.19 -3.70 -1.34
N ALA A 17 -18.41 -3.36 -0.07
CA ALA A 17 -17.44 -3.61 0.99
C ALA A 17 -17.17 -5.12 1.16
N HIS A 18 -18.21 -5.97 1.14
CA HIS A 18 -18.06 -7.42 1.19
C HIS A 18 -17.26 -7.97 0.01
N ALA A 19 -17.55 -7.49 -1.20
CA ALA A 19 -16.84 -7.92 -2.41
C ALA A 19 -15.37 -7.52 -2.40
N ARG A 20 -15.02 -6.32 -1.88
CA ARG A 20 -13.70 -5.71 -2.04
C ARG A 20 -12.80 -5.73 -0.82
N GLN A 21 -13.34 -5.94 0.39
CA GLN A 21 -12.51 -5.83 1.61
C GLN A 21 -11.31 -6.77 1.63
N ARG A 22 -11.44 -8.00 1.08
CA ARG A 22 -10.31 -8.95 1.02
C ARG A 22 -9.19 -8.43 0.13
N HIS A 23 -9.55 -7.87 -1.02
CA HIS A 23 -8.58 -7.31 -1.95
C HIS A 23 -7.89 -6.08 -1.34
N LEU A 24 -8.66 -5.13 -0.81
CA LEU A 24 -8.12 -3.95 -0.12
C LEU A 24 -7.23 -4.33 1.07
N MET A 25 -7.58 -5.38 1.82
CA MET A 25 -6.77 -5.89 2.92
C MET A 25 -5.41 -6.43 2.44
N ARG A 26 -5.38 -7.15 1.31
CA ARG A 26 -4.14 -7.66 0.71
C ARG A 26 -3.23 -6.52 0.26
N THR A 27 -3.80 -5.53 -0.42
CA THR A 27 -3.10 -4.31 -0.84
C THR A 27 -2.56 -3.55 0.35
N ALA A 28 -3.38 -3.36 1.40
CA ALA A 28 -2.97 -2.74 2.65
C ALA A 28 -1.82 -3.51 3.32
N TYR A 29 -1.84 -4.84 3.28
CA TYR A 29 -0.78 -5.67 3.83
C TYR A 29 0.56 -5.49 3.11
N LEU A 30 0.54 -5.41 1.77
CA LEU A 30 1.75 -5.10 0.99
C LEU A 30 2.30 -3.69 1.30
N LEU A 31 1.40 -2.75 1.60
CA LEU A 31 1.77 -1.39 1.96
C LEU A 31 2.32 -1.27 3.38
N CYS A 32 1.76 -1.99 4.35
CA CYS A 32 2.07 -1.85 5.78
C CYS A 32 3.09 -2.87 6.29
N GLY A 33 3.20 -4.05 5.65
CA GLY A 33 4.10 -5.13 6.04
C GLY A 33 3.64 -5.94 7.26
N ASN A 34 2.51 -5.59 7.90
CA ASN A 34 1.95 -6.32 9.03
C ASN A 34 0.42 -6.30 9.03
N SER A 35 -0.20 -7.34 9.59
CA SER A 35 -1.65 -7.54 9.56
C SER A 35 -2.44 -6.51 10.35
N GLN A 36 -1.95 -6.08 11.50
CA GLN A 36 -2.65 -5.11 12.35
C GLN A 36 -2.80 -3.76 11.66
N SER A 37 -1.68 -3.21 11.16
CA SER A 37 -1.70 -1.93 10.42
C SER A 37 -2.49 -2.03 9.12
N ALA A 38 -2.47 -3.20 8.45
CA ALA A 38 -3.25 -3.43 7.25
C ALA A 38 -4.76 -3.44 7.54
N GLN A 39 -5.17 -4.06 8.65
CA GLN A 39 -6.56 -4.06 9.10
C GLN A 39 -7.04 -2.64 9.43
N ASP A 40 -6.27 -1.88 10.21
CA ASP A 40 -6.59 -0.51 10.57
C ASP A 40 -6.69 0.39 9.34
N LEU A 41 -5.76 0.20 8.39
CA LEU A 41 -5.75 0.93 7.12
C LEU A 41 -6.99 0.61 6.27
N THR A 42 -7.34 -0.67 6.18
CA THR A 42 -8.51 -1.12 5.41
C THR A 42 -9.80 -0.58 6.04
N GLN A 43 -9.94 -0.66 7.35
CA GLN A 43 -11.10 -0.09 8.07
C GLN A 43 -11.20 1.42 7.86
N THR A 44 -10.09 2.14 7.96
CA THR A 44 -10.06 3.59 7.70
C THR A 44 -10.50 3.90 6.28
N ALA A 45 -10.00 3.17 5.29
CA ALA A 45 -10.38 3.36 3.90
C ALA A 45 -11.87 3.07 3.65
N LEU A 46 -12.41 1.97 4.21
CA LEU A 46 -13.83 1.63 4.10
C LEU A 46 -14.72 2.67 4.77
N LEU A 47 -14.33 3.21 5.93
CA LEU A 47 -15.06 4.30 6.59
C LEU A 47 -15.07 5.57 5.74
N ASP A 48 -13.96 5.93 5.13
CA ASP A 48 -13.89 7.12 4.27
C ASP A 48 -14.67 6.92 2.96
N LEU A 49 -14.69 5.70 2.41
CA LEU A 49 -15.54 5.32 1.28
C LEU A 49 -17.03 5.41 1.64
N CYS A 50 -17.43 4.87 2.79
CA CYS A 50 -18.80 4.94 3.29
C CYS A 50 -19.26 6.40 3.41
N ARG A 51 -18.44 7.25 4.01
CA ARG A 51 -18.74 8.70 4.15
C ARG A 51 -18.90 9.41 2.81
N ALA A 52 -18.19 8.94 1.78
CA ALA A 52 -18.21 9.52 0.45
C ALA A 52 -19.15 8.79 -0.53
N TRP A 53 -19.87 7.75 -0.09
CA TRP A 53 -20.53 6.77 -0.95
C TRP A 53 -21.44 7.37 -2.00
N ARG A 54 -22.28 8.33 -1.64
CA ARG A 54 -23.15 9.06 -2.58
C ARG A 54 -22.44 9.67 -3.78
N ARG A 55 -21.18 10.02 -3.60
CA ARG A 55 -20.33 10.55 -4.66
C ARG A 55 -19.59 9.43 -5.36
N VAL A 56 -19.12 8.44 -4.61
CA VAL A 56 -18.32 7.32 -5.11
C VAL A 56 -19.12 6.46 -6.08
N GLN A 57 -20.38 6.12 -5.78
CA GLN A 57 -21.23 5.33 -6.66
C GLN A 57 -21.53 5.98 -8.03
N ARG A 58 -21.20 7.27 -8.20
CA ARG A 58 -21.43 8.02 -9.45
C ARG A 58 -20.14 8.18 -10.28
N VAL A 59 -19.02 7.68 -9.82
CA VAL A 59 -17.78 7.72 -10.60
C VAL A 59 -17.72 6.53 -11.55
N ASP A 60 -17.05 6.70 -12.69
CA ASP A 60 -16.94 5.66 -13.72
C ASP A 60 -16.17 4.42 -13.21
N ASP A 61 -15.23 4.61 -12.27
CA ASP A 61 -14.40 3.55 -11.71
C ASP A 61 -14.34 3.67 -10.18
N VAL A 62 -15.21 2.91 -9.52
CA VAL A 62 -15.31 2.84 -8.05
C VAL A 62 -14.07 2.17 -7.45
N ASP A 63 -13.48 1.19 -8.13
CA ASP A 63 -12.28 0.49 -7.66
C ASP A 63 -11.06 1.42 -7.67
N ALA A 64 -10.84 2.16 -8.75
CA ALA A 64 -9.77 3.17 -8.79
C ALA A 64 -9.96 4.24 -7.70
N TYR A 65 -11.21 4.62 -7.41
CA TYR A 65 -11.50 5.53 -6.31
C TYR A 65 -11.15 4.89 -4.95
N ALA A 66 -11.50 3.62 -4.74
CA ALA A 66 -11.20 2.89 -3.50
C ALA A 66 -9.67 2.79 -3.27
N HIS A 67 -8.91 2.45 -4.31
CA HIS A 67 -7.45 2.45 -4.26
C HIS A 67 -6.89 3.83 -3.87
N ARG A 68 -7.42 4.91 -4.46
CA ARG A 68 -7.01 6.27 -4.10
C ARG A 68 -7.28 6.60 -2.64
N VAL A 69 -8.43 6.19 -2.10
CA VAL A 69 -8.78 6.38 -0.68
C VAL A 69 -7.83 5.58 0.21
N LEU A 70 -7.58 4.30 -0.10
CA LEU A 70 -6.64 3.44 0.61
C LEU A 70 -5.22 4.05 0.64
N ILE A 71 -4.73 4.53 -0.50
CA ILE A 71 -3.41 5.17 -0.61
C ILE A 71 -3.35 6.48 0.18
N ASN A 72 -4.40 7.27 0.19
CA ASN A 72 -4.44 8.50 0.98
C ASN A 72 -4.39 8.21 2.49
N ALA A 73 -5.13 7.22 2.95
CA ALA A 73 -5.07 6.74 4.33
C ALA A 73 -3.66 6.23 4.68
N TYR A 74 -3.05 5.40 3.81
CA TYR A 74 -1.68 4.93 3.97
C TYR A 74 -0.66 6.06 4.07
N ARG A 75 -0.73 7.04 3.16
CA ARG A 75 0.17 8.21 3.18
C ARG A 75 0.03 9.03 4.45
N THR A 76 -1.18 9.16 4.96
CA THR A 76 -1.46 9.86 6.22
C THR A 76 -0.85 9.11 7.41
N ALA A 77 -1.05 7.79 7.49
CA ALA A 77 -0.44 6.94 8.50
C ALA A 77 1.10 6.97 8.41
N ALA A 78 1.66 6.82 7.20
CA ALA A 78 3.10 6.85 6.97
C ALA A 78 3.74 8.20 7.39
N ARG A 79 3.05 9.33 7.14
CA ARG A 79 3.54 10.65 7.60
C ARG A 79 3.57 10.76 9.12
N LYS A 80 2.59 10.20 9.81
CA LYS A 80 2.56 10.16 11.28
C LYS A 80 3.74 9.37 11.81
N THR A 81 3.93 8.15 11.32
CA THR A 81 5.04 7.27 11.71
C THR A 81 6.41 7.90 11.37
N ASP A 82 6.54 8.58 10.21
CA ASP A 82 7.79 9.25 9.83
C ASP A 82 8.12 10.44 10.75
N ARG A 83 7.10 11.18 11.20
CA ARG A 83 7.29 12.25 12.19
C ARG A 83 7.72 11.69 13.54
N GLU A 84 7.09 10.62 14.01
CA GLU A 84 7.43 9.92 15.25
C GLU A 84 8.84 9.35 15.17
N ARG A 85 9.18 8.69 14.05
CA ARG A 85 10.52 8.16 13.80
C ARG A 85 11.58 9.26 13.75
N LYS A 86 11.32 10.37 13.06
CA LYS A 86 12.26 11.53 13.04
C LYS A 86 12.46 12.14 14.42
N ALA A 87 11.41 12.21 15.24
CA ALA A 87 11.51 12.68 16.62
C ALA A 87 12.36 11.71 17.48
N LEU A 88 12.17 10.40 17.34
CA LEU A 88 12.95 9.37 18.00
C LEU A 88 14.42 9.38 17.53
N TRP A 89 14.66 9.55 16.22
CA TRP A 89 16.02 9.66 15.67
C TRP A 89 16.76 10.88 16.18
N ARG A 90 16.08 12.03 16.29
CA ARG A 90 16.69 13.22 16.88
C ARG A 90 17.08 12.99 18.34
N LYS A 91 16.19 12.35 19.12
CA LYS A 91 16.46 12.01 20.52
C LYS A 91 17.59 10.99 20.66
N ALA A 92 17.62 9.97 19.78
CA ALA A 92 18.69 8.96 19.74
C ALA A 92 20.04 9.57 19.31
N TRP A 93 20.03 10.53 18.37
CA TRP A 93 21.23 11.26 17.97
C TRP A 93 21.86 12.05 19.13
N GLU A 94 21.02 12.65 19.97
CA GLU A 94 21.46 13.37 21.16
C GLU A 94 21.99 12.44 22.27
N SER A 95 21.59 11.14 22.25
CA SER A 95 21.92 10.15 23.30
C SER A 95 22.99 9.12 22.90
N GLY A 96 23.59 9.24 21.69
CA GLY A 96 24.56 8.25 21.19
C GLY A 96 23.89 7.06 20.47
N TRP A 97 24.42 6.71 19.31
CA TRP A 97 23.91 5.73 18.34
C TRP A 97 23.77 4.32 18.93
N PRO A 98 22.63 3.63 18.80
CA PRO A 98 22.57 2.19 18.98
C PRO A 98 23.02 1.50 17.69
N GLU A 99 24.12 0.78 17.78
CA GLU A 99 24.58 -0.13 16.73
C GLU A 99 23.56 -1.26 16.51
N ASP A 100 23.32 -1.52 15.22
CA ASP A 100 22.89 -2.79 14.66
C ASP A 100 21.47 -3.30 14.99
N ARG A 101 20.54 -3.06 14.05
CA ARG A 101 19.44 -3.98 13.86
C ARG A 101 19.89 -5.05 12.87
N ALA A 102 20.23 -6.21 13.41
CA ALA A 102 20.52 -7.41 12.66
C ALA A 102 19.49 -7.65 11.55
N ALA A 103 19.99 -8.00 10.36
CA ALA A 103 19.18 -8.48 9.27
C ALA A 103 18.39 -9.73 9.73
N PRO A 104 17.10 -9.84 9.42
CA PRO A 104 16.37 -11.05 9.76
C PRO A 104 16.96 -12.25 9.03
N ASP A 105 17.07 -13.34 9.78
CA ASP A 105 17.68 -14.60 9.43
C ASP A 105 17.20 -15.18 8.09
N ARG A 106 18.11 -15.82 7.35
CA ARG A 106 17.99 -16.29 5.95
C ARG A 106 17.02 -17.45 5.70
N ALA A 107 16.20 -17.84 6.66
CA ALA A 107 15.45 -19.10 6.62
C ALA A 107 13.96 -19.00 6.30
N ILE A 108 13.43 -17.83 5.89
CA ILE A 108 11.99 -17.65 5.69
C ILE A 108 11.72 -17.31 4.21
N GLY A 109 10.98 -18.21 3.53
CA GLY A 109 10.77 -18.29 2.08
C GLY A 109 10.52 -16.99 1.31
N VAL A 110 10.59 -17.06 0.00
CA VAL A 110 10.50 -15.97 -1.00
C VAL A 110 9.44 -14.90 -0.69
N ARG A 111 8.33 -15.27 -0.08
CA ARG A 111 7.23 -14.36 0.29
C ARG A 111 7.59 -13.38 1.42
N LEU A 112 8.32 -13.85 2.42
CA LEU A 112 8.78 -13.00 3.53
C LEU A 112 9.95 -12.12 3.08
N SER A 113 10.75 -12.58 2.12
CA SER A 113 11.79 -11.76 1.51
C SER A 113 11.19 -10.61 0.71
N LEU A 114 10.08 -10.81 -0.03
CA LEU A 114 9.41 -9.73 -0.77
C LEU A 114 8.81 -8.67 0.17
N LEU A 115 8.09 -9.09 1.22
CA LEU A 115 7.54 -8.15 2.20
C LEU A 115 8.64 -7.37 2.92
N ALA A 116 9.73 -8.06 3.31
CA ALA A 116 10.89 -7.42 3.90
C ALA A 116 11.58 -6.45 2.94
N ALA A 117 11.64 -6.79 1.65
CA ALA A 117 12.20 -5.91 0.62
C ALA A 117 11.29 -4.69 0.38
N LEU A 118 9.97 -4.87 0.32
CA LEU A 118 9.01 -3.78 0.22
C LEU A 118 9.10 -2.85 1.45
N ASP A 119 9.32 -3.40 2.65
CA ASP A 119 9.47 -2.61 3.87
C ASP A 119 10.72 -1.71 3.86
N ARG A 120 11.75 -2.09 3.10
CA ARG A 120 12.96 -1.30 2.87
C ARG A 120 12.77 -0.16 1.86
N LEU A 121 11.65 -0.10 1.16
CA LEU A 121 11.32 1.01 0.27
C LEU A 121 10.74 2.19 1.04
N PRO A 122 11.05 3.44 0.65
CA PRO A 122 10.32 4.61 1.12
C PRO A 122 8.81 4.44 0.85
N PRO A 123 7.91 4.92 1.74
CA PRO A 123 6.47 4.70 1.63
C PRO A 123 5.88 5.07 0.25
N ARG A 124 6.38 6.14 -0.36
CA ARG A 124 5.91 6.58 -1.68
C ARG A 124 6.36 5.63 -2.80
N ALA A 125 7.59 5.14 -2.74
CA ALA A 125 8.12 4.19 -3.72
C ALA A 125 7.41 2.83 -3.58
N ARG A 126 7.15 2.36 -2.34
CA ARG A 126 6.35 1.17 -2.06
C ARG A 126 4.95 1.29 -2.65
N ALA A 127 4.26 2.41 -2.43
CA ALA A 127 2.94 2.66 -3.00
C ALA A 127 2.94 2.60 -4.53
N VAL A 128 3.97 3.16 -5.18
CA VAL A 128 4.11 3.07 -6.65
C VAL A 128 4.24 1.62 -7.10
N VAL A 129 5.09 0.82 -6.44
CA VAL A 129 5.29 -0.60 -6.80
C VAL A 129 4.00 -1.39 -6.63
N VAL A 130 3.33 -1.23 -5.48
CA VAL A 130 2.08 -1.95 -5.21
C VAL A 130 1.01 -1.59 -6.22
N LEU A 131 0.79 -0.31 -6.52
CA LEU A 131 -0.23 0.10 -7.48
C LEU A 131 0.09 -0.34 -8.91
N ARG A 132 1.36 -0.29 -9.33
CA ARG A 132 1.75 -0.63 -10.69
C ARG A 132 1.79 -2.14 -10.97
N TYR A 133 2.23 -2.93 -9.98
CA TYR A 133 2.59 -4.34 -10.21
C TYR A 133 1.71 -5.34 -9.45
N TRP A 134 1.02 -4.91 -8.41
CA TRP A 134 0.03 -5.73 -7.73
C TRP A 134 -1.40 -5.40 -8.19
N GLU A 135 -1.71 -4.10 -8.34
CA GLU A 135 -3.03 -3.64 -8.78
C GLU A 135 -3.12 -3.45 -10.30
N ASP A 136 -2.03 -3.68 -11.01
CA ASP A 136 -1.89 -3.51 -12.47
C ASP A 136 -2.43 -2.18 -13.01
N LEU A 137 -2.35 -1.11 -12.20
CA LEU A 137 -2.80 0.21 -12.62
C LEU A 137 -1.86 0.79 -13.68
N SER A 138 -2.40 1.52 -14.66
CA SER A 138 -1.59 2.27 -15.61
C SER A 138 -0.71 3.32 -14.91
N VAL A 139 0.29 3.84 -15.60
CA VAL A 139 1.12 4.94 -15.07
C VAL A 139 0.25 6.16 -14.75
N GLU A 140 -0.72 6.44 -15.58
CA GLU A 140 -1.65 7.57 -15.45
C GLU A 140 -2.59 7.38 -14.28
N ALA A 141 -3.19 6.18 -14.13
CA ALA A 141 -4.05 5.84 -13.00
C ALA A 141 -3.27 5.88 -11.68
N THR A 142 -2.03 5.35 -11.66
CA THR A 142 -1.14 5.42 -10.50
C THR A 142 -0.79 6.87 -10.15
N ALA A 143 -0.51 7.71 -11.14
CA ALA A 143 -0.21 9.13 -10.95
C ALA A 143 -1.41 9.87 -10.34
N ALA A 144 -2.62 9.60 -10.85
CA ALA A 144 -3.86 10.14 -10.32
C ALA A 144 -4.10 9.70 -8.85
N ALA A 145 -3.92 8.39 -8.56
CA ALA A 145 -4.08 7.85 -7.21
C ALA A 145 -3.07 8.46 -6.21
N LEU A 146 -1.83 8.68 -6.63
CA LEU A 146 -0.76 9.24 -5.79
C LEU A 146 -0.73 10.77 -5.77
N GLY A 147 -1.50 11.46 -6.61
CA GLY A 147 -1.48 12.91 -6.74
C GLY A 147 -0.10 13.42 -7.19
N CYS A 148 0.46 12.81 -8.25
CA CYS A 148 1.75 13.20 -8.81
C CYS A 148 1.75 13.09 -10.35
N SER A 149 2.84 13.48 -11.01
CA SER A 149 2.96 13.35 -12.46
C SER A 149 3.30 11.94 -12.92
N ALA A 150 2.94 11.57 -14.14
CA ALA A 150 3.32 10.32 -14.79
C ALA A 150 4.85 10.12 -14.82
N GLY A 151 5.60 11.19 -15.04
CA GLY A 151 7.07 11.19 -14.97
C GLY A 151 7.60 10.81 -13.59
N THR A 152 6.93 11.28 -12.53
CA THR A 152 7.25 10.89 -11.14
C THR A 152 6.99 9.40 -10.91
N VAL A 153 5.89 8.86 -11.41
CA VAL A 153 5.59 7.42 -11.31
C VAL A 153 6.67 6.61 -12.02
N LYS A 154 7.00 6.94 -13.28
CA LYS A 154 8.04 6.24 -14.07
C LYS A 154 9.40 6.23 -13.35
N SER A 155 9.86 7.38 -12.86
CA SER A 155 11.13 7.49 -12.16
C SER A 155 11.14 6.76 -10.81
N GLN A 156 10.05 6.80 -10.06
CA GLN A 156 9.90 6.07 -8.79
C GLN A 156 9.83 4.55 -9.02
N SER A 157 9.09 4.08 -10.04
CA SER A 157 9.03 2.67 -10.42
C SER A 157 10.42 2.13 -10.74
N SER A 158 11.16 2.79 -11.62
CA SER A 158 12.50 2.36 -12.02
C SER A 158 13.45 2.24 -10.83
N ARG A 159 13.51 3.28 -9.97
CA ARG A 159 14.36 3.28 -8.77
C ARG A 159 13.93 2.20 -7.77
N ALA A 160 12.63 2.03 -7.55
CA ALA A 160 12.11 1.04 -6.62
C ALA A 160 12.40 -0.39 -7.09
N LEU A 161 12.21 -0.68 -8.39
CA LEU A 161 12.55 -1.99 -8.95
C LEU A 161 14.06 -2.27 -8.89
N ALA A 162 14.90 -1.30 -9.20
CA ALA A 162 16.36 -1.44 -9.06
C ALA A 162 16.74 -1.77 -7.60
N ARG A 163 16.12 -1.11 -6.63
CA ARG A 163 16.32 -1.40 -5.20
C ARG A 163 15.83 -2.80 -4.81
N LEU A 164 14.65 -3.20 -5.29
CA LEU A 164 14.10 -4.54 -5.02
C LEU A 164 14.98 -5.64 -5.61
N ARG A 165 15.53 -5.48 -6.82
CA ARG A 165 16.49 -6.42 -7.41
C ARG A 165 17.71 -6.61 -6.51
N VAL A 166 18.27 -5.53 -5.98
CA VAL A 166 19.40 -5.61 -5.04
C VAL A 166 19.03 -6.33 -3.75
N LEU A 167 17.82 -6.09 -3.21
CA LEU A 167 17.38 -6.67 -1.94
C LEU A 167 16.97 -8.15 -2.07
N LEU A 168 16.44 -8.56 -3.21
CA LEU A 168 15.94 -9.92 -3.46
C LEU A 168 16.98 -10.84 -4.12
N GLY A 169 18.07 -10.26 -4.65
CA GLY A 169 19.10 -11.00 -5.38
C GLY A 169 18.65 -11.49 -6.77
N ASP A 170 19.50 -12.28 -7.43
CA ASP A 170 19.29 -12.74 -8.81
C ASP A 170 18.07 -13.67 -9.00
N GLY A 171 17.53 -14.23 -7.92
CA GLY A 171 16.30 -15.05 -7.95
C GLY A 171 15.04 -14.27 -8.36
N PHE A 172 15.07 -12.93 -8.33
CA PHE A 172 13.95 -12.09 -8.75
C PHE A 172 13.95 -11.79 -10.26
N ALA A 173 15.08 -11.96 -10.92
CA ALA A 173 15.23 -11.72 -12.37
C ALA A 173 14.52 -12.77 -13.24
N ALA A 174 14.16 -13.93 -12.68
CA ALA A 174 13.54 -15.03 -13.43
C ALA A 174 12.01 -14.92 -13.58
N THR A 175 11.37 -13.88 -13.00
CA THR A 175 9.91 -13.73 -13.06
C THR A 175 9.52 -12.46 -13.82
N ASP A 176 10.24 -12.13 -14.90
CA ASP A 176 9.73 -11.16 -15.87
C ASP A 176 8.52 -11.77 -16.58
N SER A 177 7.38 -11.18 -16.36
CA SER A 177 6.17 -11.14 -17.18
C SER A 177 5.12 -12.26 -17.14
N GLU A 178 5.23 -13.33 -16.37
CA GLU A 178 4.11 -14.26 -16.28
C GLU A 178 3.83 -14.73 -14.84
N HIS A 179 2.64 -14.38 -14.33
CA HIS A 179 1.97 -14.92 -13.15
C HIS A 179 2.52 -14.58 -11.75
N TRP A 180 2.10 -13.44 -11.22
CA TRP A 180 1.97 -13.21 -9.78
C TRP A 180 0.74 -13.93 -9.20
N GLU A 181 0.59 -15.21 -9.43
CA GLU A 181 -0.34 -16.02 -8.64
C GLU A 181 0.25 -16.28 -7.26
N ILE A 182 0.03 -15.35 -6.33
CA ILE A 182 0.17 -15.65 -4.92
C ILE A 182 -1.03 -16.52 -4.56
N SER A 183 -0.84 -17.83 -4.64
CA SER A 183 -1.78 -18.81 -4.14
C SER A 183 -1.94 -18.61 -2.63
N TYR A 184 -3.00 -17.94 -2.22
CA TYR A 184 -3.44 -17.96 -0.84
C TYR A 184 -4.23 -19.26 -0.65
N GLY A 185 -3.58 -20.26 -0.04
CA GLY A 185 -4.27 -21.47 0.41
C GLY A 185 -5.51 -21.12 1.25
N ASN A 186 -6.53 -21.91 1.04
CA ASN A 186 -7.82 -22.00 1.71
C ASN A 186 -7.71 -21.78 3.21
#